data_201992ed54bfa621cc0de8caae2c97c5
#
_entry.id   201992ed54bfa621cc0de8caae2c97c5
#
_cell.length_a   1.000
_cell.length_b   1.000
_cell.length_c   1.000
_cell.angle_alpha   90.00
_cell.angle_beta   90.00
_cell.angle_gamma   90.00
#
_symmetry.space_group_name_H-M   'P 1'
#
loop_
_entity.id
_entity.type
_entity.pdbx_description
1 polymer ?
#
loop_
_entity_poly.entity_id
_entity_poly.type
_entity_poly.pdbx_seq_one_letter_code
_entity_poly.pdbx_strand_id
1 'polypeptide(L)'
;MKGAILVGHGSRLSYNKELLTKLSEIFKDYFDGGIIEIGFMEMNTPKIMDGVKSAVKKGADELYIIPVFLAKGVHTTEDIPNEVGGFQNGKSTIDVGGKKVKLIYCEPIGPDRRIAEILWDRVKEKY
;
A
#
# COMPACT_ATOMS: atom_id res chain seq x y z
N MET A 1 -5.34 11.98 12.53
CA MET A 1 -5.75 10.58 12.34
C MET A 1 -4.81 9.89 11.36
N LYS A 2 -4.46 8.66 11.63
CA LYS A 2 -3.55 7.89 10.79
C LYS A 2 -4.31 7.13 9.70
N GLY A 3 -3.66 6.93 8.56
CA GLY A 3 -4.19 6.13 7.48
C GLY A 3 -3.10 5.28 6.84
N ALA A 4 -3.51 4.32 6.03
CA ALA A 4 -2.63 3.44 5.31
C ALA A 4 -3.11 3.32 3.87
N ILE A 5 -2.17 3.35 2.94
CA ILE A 5 -2.42 3.10 1.53
C ILE A 5 -1.73 1.80 1.15
N LEU A 6 -2.48 0.78 0.84
CA LEU A 6 -1.93 -0.47 0.32
C LEU A 6 -1.69 -0.30 -1.17
N VAL A 7 -0.44 -0.40 -1.60
CA VAL A 7 -0.07 -0.15 -2.99
C VAL A 7 0.16 -1.44 -3.74
N GLY A 8 -0.57 -1.62 -4.84
CA GLY A 8 -0.38 -2.73 -5.76
C GLY A 8 0.20 -2.27 -7.09
N HIS A 9 0.77 -3.20 -7.83
CA HIS A 9 1.29 -2.92 -9.18
C HIS A 9 0.16 -2.59 -10.14
N GLY A 10 -0.94 -3.30 -10.04
CA GLY A 10 -2.01 -3.27 -11.02
C GLY A 10 -1.82 -4.32 -12.11
N SER A 11 -2.90 -4.67 -12.77
CA SER A 11 -2.91 -5.69 -13.81
C SER A 11 -4.14 -5.53 -14.70
N ARG A 12 -4.04 -5.97 -15.94
CA ARG A 12 -5.19 -6.05 -16.83
C ARG A 12 -6.23 -7.05 -16.34
N LEU A 13 -5.78 -8.08 -15.61
CA LEU A 13 -6.68 -9.03 -14.96
C LEU A 13 -7.10 -8.47 -13.61
N SER A 14 -8.27 -8.86 -13.14
CA SER A 14 -8.84 -8.31 -11.90
C SER A 14 -8.19 -8.84 -10.61
N TYR A 15 -7.33 -9.86 -10.70
CA TYR A 15 -6.84 -10.58 -9.52
C TYR A 15 -6.03 -9.72 -8.54
N ASN A 16 -5.19 -8.82 -9.06
CA ASN A 16 -4.41 -7.95 -8.18
C ASN A 16 -5.30 -6.99 -7.41
N LYS A 17 -6.29 -6.41 -8.07
CA LYS A 17 -7.26 -5.52 -7.41
C LYS A 17 -8.13 -6.26 -6.40
N GLU A 18 -8.56 -7.46 -6.72
CA GLU A 18 -9.32 -8.31 -5.80
C GLU A 18 -8.49 -8.65 -4.57
N LEU A 19 -7.21 -8.98 -4.77
CA LEU A 19 -6.29 -9.28 -3.68
C LEU A 19 -6.13 -8.08 -2.74
N LEU A 20 -5.84 -6.91 -3.28
CA LEU A 20 -5.66 -5.69 -2.49
C LEU A 20 -6.93 -5.32 -1.74
N THR A 21 -8.08 -5.47 -2.39
CA THR A 21 -9.38 -5.19 -1.76
C THR A 21 -9.61 -6.11 -0.56
N LYS A 22 -9.36 -7.41 -0.73
CA LYS A 22 -9.52 -8.37 0.38
C LYS A 22 -8.52 -8.15 1.48
N LEU A 23 -7.25 -7.86 1.13
CA LEU A 23 -6.23 -7.56 2.13
C LEU A 23 -6.57 -6.31 2.92
N SER A 24 -7.11 -5.28 2.27
CA SER A 24 -7.51 -4.06 2.96
C SER A 24 -8.60 -4.31 4.01
N GLU A 25 -9.52 -5.23 3.71
CA GLU A 25 -10.58 -5.60 4.66
C GLU A 25 -10.01 -6.35 5.87
N ILE A 26 -9.10 -7.30 5.63
CA ILE A 26 -8.43 -8.06 6.70
C ILE A 26 -7.54 -7.13 7.52
N PHE A 27 -6.87 -6.19 6.86
CA PHE A 27 -5.94 -5.27 7.51
C PHE A 27 -6.63 -4.38 8.56
N LYS A 28 -7.93 -4.17 8.46
CA LYS A 28 -8.70 -3.43 9.45
C LYS A 28 -8.60 -4.06 10.84
N ASP A 29 -8.40 -5.36 10.91
CA ASP A 29 -8.26 -6.06 12.19
C ASP A 29 -6.98 -5.67 12.93
N TYR A 30 -5.98 -5.17 12.20
CA TYR A 30 -4.67 -4.78 12.75
C TYR A 30 -4.51 -3.27 12.86
N PHE A 31 -5.04 -2.54 11.90
CA PHE A 31 -4.92 -1.08 11.84
C PHE A 31 -6.18 -0.45 12.43
N ASP A 32 -6.41 -0.69 13.70
CA ASP A 32 -7.64 -0.31 14.39
C ASP A 32 -7.81 1.21 14.46
N GLY A 33 -8.99 1.69 14.07
CA GLY A 33 -9.32 3.12 14.08
C GLY A 33 -8.67 3.91 12.95
N GLY A 34 -7.88 3.29 12.11
CA GLY A 34 -7.23 3.96 10.98
C GLY A 34 -8.06 3.95 9.71
N ILE A 35 -7.72 4.87 8.80
CA ILE A 35 -8.30 4.94 7.47
C ILE A 35 -7.46 4.06 6.54
N ILE A 36 -8.08 3.17 5.78
CA ILE A 36 -7.38 2.26 4.88
C ILE A 36 -7.89 2.48 3.46
N GLU A 37 -6.97 2.73 2.55
CA GLU A 37 -7.25 2.88 1.12
C GLU A 37 -6.32 1.97 0.33
N ILE A 38 -6.67 1.71 -0.92
CA ILE A 38 -5.79 0.99 -1.86
C ILE A 38 -5.42 1.94 -2.99
N GLY A 39 -4.29 1.68 -3.63
CA GLY A 39 -3.88 2.44 -4.79
C GLY A 39 -3.00 1.60 -5.70
N PHE A 40 -3.06 1.86 -6.99
CA PHE A 40 -2.32 1.09 -7.99
C PHE A 40 -1.35 1.96 -8.76
N MET A 41 -0.22 1.39 -9.13
CA MET A 41 0.78 2.08 -9.94
C MET A 41 0.27 2.33 -11.35
N GLU A 42 -0.41 1.33 -11.93
CA GLU A 42 -0.93 1.39 -13.29
C GLU A 42 -2.09 0.42 -13.49
N MET A 43 -2.78 0.53 -14.62
CA MET A 43 -3.83 -0.36 -15.12
C MET A 43 -5.13 -0.44 -14.32
N ASN A 44 -5.09 -0.21 -13.03
CA ASN A 44 -6.27 -0.24 -12.17
C ASN A 44 -6.48 1.10 -11.51
N THR A 45 -7.68 1.33 -11.04
CA THR A 45 -8.04 2.47 -10.20
C THR A 45 -8.55 1.97 -8.85
N PRO A 46 -8.40 2.76 -7.79
CA PRO A 46 -7.81 4.09 -7.77
C PRO A 46 -6.28 4.06 -7.98
N LYS A 47 -5.73 5.16 -8.45
CA LYS A 47 -4.27 5.35 -8.47
C LYS A 47 -3.78 5.68 -7.06
N ILE A 48 -2.46 5.62 -6.85
CA ILE A 48 -1.90 5.87 -5.52
C ILE A 48 -2.32 7.23 -4.97
N MET A 49 -2.19 8.29 -5.76
CA MET A 49 -2.57 9.63 -5.29
C MET A 49 -4.08 9.80 -5.09
N ASP A 50 -4.90 9.05 -5.80
CA ASP A 50 -6.34 9.03 -5.54
C ASP A 50 -6.63 8.45 -4.16
N GLY A 51 -5.92 7.37 -3.79
CA GLY A 51 -6.01 6.80 -2.45
C GLY A 51 -5.55 7.77 -1.38
N VAL A 52 -4.44 8.47 -1.62
CA VAL A 52 -3.95 9.51 -0.71
C VAL A 52 -4.99 10.60 -0.51
N LYS A 53 -5.55 11.13 -1.59
CA LYS A 53 -6.56 12.20 -1.52
C LYS A 53 -7.81 11.72 -0.80
N SER A 54 -8.25 10.50 -1.06
CA SER A 54 -9.41 9.92 -0.39
C SER A 54 -9.19 9.80 1.11
N ALA A 55 -8.01 9.30 1.51
CA ALA A 55 -7.68 9.16 2.93
C ALA A 55 -7.63 10.51 3.64
N VAL A 56 -7.05 11.52 3.00
CA VAL A 56 -6.97 12.88 3.55
C VAL A 56 -8.38 13.47 3.70
N LYS A 57 -9.24 13.27 2.71
CA LYS A 57 -10.63 13.73 2.77
C LYS A 57 -11.39 13.10 3.94
N LYS A 58 -11.05 11.86 4.30
CA LYS A 58 -11.64 11.16 5.44
C LYS A 58 -11.03 11.56 6.78
N GLY A 59 -10.00 12.41 6.77
CA GLY A 59 -9.42 12.97 7.99
C GLY A 59 -7.99 12.55 8.29
N ALA A 60 -7.33 11.79 7.42
CA ALA A 60 -5.95 11.40 7.66
C ALA A 60 -5.00 12.57 7.48
N ASP A 61 -4.04 12.70 8.39
CA ASP A 61 -2.95 13.66 8.31
C ASP A 61 -1.57 13.00 8.38
N GLU A 62 -1.54 11.71 8.62
CA GLU A 62 -0.35 10.88 8.60
C GLU A 62 -0.70 9.58 7.88
N LEU A 63 0.02 9.29 6.78
CA LEU A 63 -0.25 8.15 5.92
C LEU A 63 0.95 7.24 5.79
N TYR A 64 0.71 5.96 6.01
CA TYR A 64 1.68 4.90 5.75
C TYR A 64 1.46 4.39 4.34
N ILE A 65 2.48 4.50 3.50
CA ILE A 65 2.45 4.01 2.12
C ILE A 65 3.09 2.63 2.12
N ILE A 66 2.31 1.60 1.88
CA ILE A 66 2.75 0.22 2.06
C ILE A 66 2.79 -0.50 0.71
N PRO A 67 3.98 -0.75 0.14
CA PRO A 67 4.07 -1.50 -1.11
C PRO A 67 3.77 -2.98 -0.85
N VAL A 68 2.70 -3.48 -1.46
CA VAL A 68 2.31 -4.88 -1.33
C VAL A 68 3.04 -5.67 -2.41
N PHE A 69 4.34 -5.83 -2.21
CA PHE A 69 5.27 -6.55 -3.09
C PHE A 69 6.11 -7.48 -2.23
N LEU A 70 6.52 -8.61 -2.79
CA LEU A 70 7.31 -9.57 -2.04
C LEU A 70 8.72 -9.11 -1.77
N ALA A 71 9.33 -8.36 -2.69
CA ALA A 71 10.72 -7.95 -2.58
C ALA A 71 10.92 -6.53 -3.09
N LYS A 72 12.08 -5.96 -2.76
CA LYS A 72 12.49 -4.66 -3.31
C LYS A 72 12.82 -4.80 -4.80
N GLY A 73 12.52 -3.75 -5.55
CA GLY A 73 12.83 -3.65 -6.97
C GLY A 73 12.69 -2.20 -7.40
N VAL A 74 12.77 -1.93 -8.70
CA VAL A 74 12.64 -0.57 -9.24
C VAL A 74 11.34 0.09 -8.80
N HIS A 75 10.23 -0.65 -8.81
CA HIS A 75 8.94 -0.10 -8.42
C HIS A 75 8.91 0.37 -6.98
N THR A 76 9.48 -0.39 -6.05
CA THR A 76 9.46 -0.05 -4.62
C THR A 76 10.52 0.97 -4.24
N THR A 77 11.68 0.96 -4.91
CA THR A 77 12.79 1.85 -4.57
C THR A 77 12.73 3.20 -5.28
N GLU A 78 12.13 3.26 -6.45
CA GLU A 78 12.11 4.48 -7.28
C GLU A 78 10.71 4.93 -7.67
N ASP A 79 9.93 4.07 -8.33
CA ASP A 79 8.67 4.48 -8.98
C ASP A 79 7.62 4.96 -7.99
N ILE A 80 7.35 4.18 -6.94
CA ILE A 80 6.35 4.55 -5.93
C ILE A 80 6.79 5.80 -5.15
N PRO A 81 8.03 5.86 -4.62
CA PRO A 81 8.47 7.08 -3.94
C PRO A 81 8.41 8.33 -4.81
N ASN A 82 8.79 8.24 -6.07
CA ASN A 82 8.77 9.38 -6.99
C ASN A 82 7.37 9.85 -7.31
N GLU A 83 6.41 8.93 -7.38
CA GLU A 83 5.02 9.26 -7.70
C GLU A 83 4.30 10.00 -6.57
N VAL A 84 4.61 9.65 -5.32
CA VAL A 84 3.89 10.21 -4.16
C VAL A 84 4.57 11.44 -3.57
N GLY A 85 5.85 11.61 -3.79
CA GLY A 85 6.60 12.74 -3.26
C GLY A 85 7.99 12.31 -2.81
N GLY A 86 8.94 13.25 -2.76
CA GLY A 86 10.32 12.95 -2.42
C GLY A 86 10.48 12.50 -0.98
N PHE A 87 10.83 11.24 -0.77
CA PHE A 87 11.09 10.72 0.56
C PHE A 87 12.56 10.89 0.95
N GLN A 88 12.77 11.25 2.21
CA GLN A 88 14.08 11.27 2.84
C GLN A 88 14.01 10.44 4.11
N ASN A 89 14.81 9.39 4.18
CA ASN A 89 14.77 8.45 5.30
C ASN A 89 13.36 7.85 5.51
N GLY A 90 12.67 7.57 4.40
CA GLY A 90 11.33 6.98 4.44
C GLY A 90 10.21 7.93 4.83
N LYS A 91 10.48 9.24 4.91
CA LYS A 91 9.48 10.23 5.32
C LYS A 91 9.39 11.38 4.33
N SER A 92 8.20 11.94 4.19
CA SER A 92 7.95 13.11 3.36
C SER A 92 6.76 13.88 3.93
N THR A 93 6.66 15.14 3.58
CA THR A 93 5.47 15.96 3.87
C THR A 93 5.00 16.56 2.56
N ILE A 94 3.74 16.36 2.26
CA ILE A 94 3.14 16.90 1.03
C ILE A 94 1.94 17.76 1.39
N ASP A 95 1.53 18.60 0.44
CA ASP A 95 0.32 19.41 0.56
C ASP A 95 -0.79 18.75 -0.25
N VAL A 96 -1.91 18.47 0.38
CA VAL A 96 -3.08 17.88 -0.26
C VAL A 96 -4.27 18.80 0.02
N GLY A 97 -4.68 19.55 -1.00
CA GLY A 97 -5.81 20.47 -0.87
C GLY A 97 -5.63 21.53 0.22
N GLY A 98 -4.40 22.02 0.41
CA GLY A 98 -4.07 23.00 1.44
C GLY A 98 -3.75 22.41 2.80
N LYS A 99 -3.88 21.11 2.97
CA LYS A 99 -3.56 20.42 4.22
C LYS A 99 -2.20 19.75 4.11
N LYS A 100 -1.36 19.95 5.13
CA LYS A 100 -0.07 19.27 5.19
C LYS A 100 -0.25 17.86 5.70
N VAL A 101 0.28 16.89 4.95
CA VAL A 101 0.13 15.47 5.24
C VAL A 101 1.50 14.84 5.33
N LYS A 102 1.74 14.12 6.41
CA LYS A 102 2.98 13.38 6.62
C LYS A 102 2.85 12.00 5.97
N LEU A 103 3.81 11.67 5.12
CA LEU A 103 3.87 10.36 4.47
C LEU A 103 5.03 9.56 5.06
N ILE A 104 4.77 8.29 5.33
CA ILE A 104 5.77 7.35 5.80
C ILE A 104 5.78 6.18 4.83
N TYR A 105 6.94 5.96 4.19
CA TYR A 105 7.08 4.88 3.22
C TYR A 105 7.58 3.62 3.93
N CYS A 106 6.79 2.56 3.83
CA CYS A 106 7.10 1.29 4.47
C CYS A 106 7.91 0.38 3.55
N GLU A 107 8.58 -0.60 4.13
CA GLU A 107 9.29 -1.62 3.38
C GLU A 107 8.30 -2.59 2.74
N PRO A 108 8.64 -3.21 1.59
CA PRO A 108 7.86 -4.32 1.07
C PRO A 108 7.92 -5.52 2.01
N ILE A 109 7.20 -6.59 1.66
CA ILE A 109 7.01 -7.75 2.55
C ILE A 109 8.33 -8.41 2.96
N GLY A 110 9.16 -8.76 1.97
CA GLY A 110 10.45 -9.38 2.25
C GLY A 110 10.37 -10.84 2.73
N PRO A 111 11.49 -11.38 3.25
CA PRO A 111 11.60 -12.79 3.63
C PRO A 111 10.97 -13.07 5.00
N ASP A 112 9.67 -13.15 5.05
CA ASP A 112 8.92 -13.37 6.28
C ASP A 112 8.50 -14.83 6.40
N ARG A 113 8.61 -15.40 7.62
CA ARG A 113 8.21 -16.79 7.89
C ARG A 113 6.76 -17.07 7.49
N ARG A 114 5.88 -16.09 7.66
CA ARG A 114 4.46 -16.23 7.30
C ARG A 114 4.27 -16.46 5.82
N ILE A 115 5.14 -15.91 4.99
CA ILE A 115 5.12 -16.16 3.53
C ILE A 115 5.49 -17.62 3.26
N ALA A 116 6.51 -18.13 3.93
CA ALA A 116 6.90 -19.54 3.77
C ALA A 116 5.76 -20.49 4.19
N GLU A 117 5.03 -20.15 5.24
CA GLU A 117 3.86 -20.92 5.66
C GLU A 117 2.78 -20.93 4.60
N ILE A 118 2.52 -19.79 3.95
CA ILE A 118 1.56 -19.69 2.86
C ILE A 118 1.99 -20.59 1.68
N LEU A 119 3.28 -20.54 1.34
CA LEU A 119 3.82 -21.38 0.25
C LEU A 119 3.65 -22.86 0.56
N TRP A 120 3.89 -23.25 1.80
CA TRP A 120 3.69 -24.62 2.24
C TRP A 120 2.22 -25.04 2.13
N ASP A 121 1.30 -24.15 2.49
CA ASP A 121 -0.13 -24.39 2.34
C ASP A 121 -0.49 -24.68 0.87
N ARG A 122 0.10 -23.96 -0.07
CA ARG A 122 -0.14 -24.19 -1.51
C ARG A 122 0.33 -25.58 -1.95
N VAL A 123 1.46 -26.05 -1.40
CA VAL A 123 1.97 -27.39 -1.67
C VAL A 123 0.99 -28.44 -1.13
N LYS A 124 0.57 -28.28 0.14
CA LYS A 124 -0.35 -29.24 0.77
C LYS A 124 -1.69 -29.36 0.04
N GLU A 125 -2.18 -28.28 -0.59
CA GLU A 125 -3.41 -28.29 -1.37
C GLU A 125 -3.35 -29.27 -2.54
N LYS A 126 -2.15 -29.65 -2.99
CA LYS A 126 -1.94 -30.53 -4.14
C LYS A 126 -1.61 -31.97 -3.73
N TYR A 127 -1.63 -32.30 -2.48
CA TYR A 127 -1.38 -33.67 -1.98
C TYR A 127 -2.52 -34.61 -2.39
#